data_da5409bccd858c826e95e989d099bb68
#
_entry.id   da5409bccd858c826e95e989d099bb68
#
_cell.length_a   1.000
_cell.length_b   1.000
_cell.length_c   1.000
_cell.angle_alpha   90.00
_cell.angle_beta   90.00
_cell.angle_gamma   90.00
#
_symmetry.space_group_name_H-M   'P 1'
#
loop_
_entity.id
_entity.type
_entity.pdbx_description
1 polymer ?
#
loop_
_entity_poly.entity_id
_entity_poly.type
_entity_poly.pdbx_seq_one_letter_code
_entity_poly.pdbx_strand_id
1 'polypeptide(L)'
;MATQELTSLYDRLGGVYSIAAVVDDFIDRVMKNPILNANPAVDEAHHRVSAAGFKYYVTEMVCWATGGPQHYSGRGMRESHDHLKITEGEWAAFCEDFDDTMAKFNVPEAERKELFAIVESTKGDIVTA
;
A
#
# COMPACT_ATOMS: atom_id res chain seq x y z
N MET A 1 -4.42 -25.34 -19.98
CA MET A 1 -4.50 -24.19 -20.80
C MET A 1 -3.65 -23.06 -20.31
N ALA A 2 -3.09 -22.38 -21.24
CA ALA A 2 -2.16 -21.31 -20.93
C ALA A 2 -2.80 -20.10 -20.26
N THR A 3 -4.13 -20.00 -20.26
CA THR A 3 -4.82 -18.83 -19.70
C THR A 3 -4.46 -18.55 -18.25
N GLN A 4 -4.19 -19.58 -17.45
CA GLN A 4 -3.83 -19.34 -16.04
C GLN A 4 -2.46 -18.68 -15.91
N GLU A 5 -1.57 -18.94 -16.84
CA GLU A 5 -0.26 -18.32 -16.83
C GLU A 5 -0.35 -16.83 -17.11
N LEU A 6 -1.46 -16.41 -17.70
CA LEU A 6 -1.70 -15.00 -18.01
C LEU A 6 -2.51 -14.29 -16.93
N THR A 7 -2.90 -15.03 -15.89
CA THR A 7 -3.66 -14.43 -14.80
C THR A 7 -2.79 -13.45 -14.03
N SER A 8 -3.21 -12.20 -13.99
CA SER A 8 -2.47 -11.15 -13.30
C SER A 8 -2.54 -11.33 -11.80
N LEU A 9 -1.63 -10.69 -11.06
CA LEU A 9 -1.71 -10.65 -9.62
C LEU A 9 -3.05 -10.03 -9.20
N TYR A 10 -3.52 -9.02 -9.94
CA TYR A 10 -4.83 -8.40 -9.72
C TYR A 10 -5.95 -9.44 -9.67
N ASP A 11 -5.98 -10.32 -10.68
CA ASP A 11 -7.02 -11.38 -10.73
C ASP A 11 -6.87 -12.37 -9.58
N ARG A 12 -5.64 -12.76 -9.28
CA ARG A 12 -5.36 -13.72 -8.21
C ARG A 12 -5.69 -13.16 -6.82
N LEU A 13 -5.64 -11.85 -6.66
CA LEU A 13 -6.04 -11.19 -5.42
C LEU A 13 -7.56 -10.99 -5.31
N GLY A 14 -8.30 -11.31 -6.38
CA GLY A 14 -9.76 -11.24 -6.36
C GLY A 14 -10.36 -9.98 -6.94
N GLY A 15 -9.56 -9.16 -7.60
CA GLY A 15 -10.04 -7.95 -8.28
C GLY A 15 -10.25 -6.77 -7.35
N VAL A 16 -10.88 -5.72 -7.86
CA VAL A 16 -10.94 -4.41 -7.18
C VAL A 16 -11.66 -4.47 -5.83
N TYR A 17 -12.71 -5.24 -5.71
CA TYR A 17 -13.46 -5.29 -4.45
C TYR A 17 -12.66 -5.95 -3.33
N SER A 18 -11.98 -7.05 -3.63
CA SER A 18 -11.10 -7.71 -2.66
C SER A 18 -9.92 -6.83 -2.29
N ILE A 19 -9.31 -6.20 -3.28
CA ILE A 19 -8.19 -5.29 -3.05
C ILE A 19 -8.63 -4.10 -2.20
N ALA A 20 -9.81 -3.54 -2.46
CA ALA A 20 -10.33 -2.42 -1.69
C ALA A 20 -10.55 -2.80 -0.22
N ALA A 21 -11.02 -4.01 0.05
CA ALA A 21 -11.22 -4.48 1.43
C ALA A 21 -9.89 -4.60 2.17
N VAL A 22 -8.86 -5.12 1.49
CA VAL A 22 -7.52 -5.25 2.06
C VAL A 22 -6.92 -3.87 2.32
N VAL A 23 -7.03 -2.96 1.36
CA VAL A 23 -6.52 -1.59 1.48
C VAL A 23 -7.22 -0.84 2.62
N ASP A 24 -8.53 -1.05 2.76
CA ASP A 24 -9.29 -0.41 3.83
C ASP A 24 -8.68 -0.73 5.21
N ASP A 25 -8.43 -2.01 5.48
CA ASP A 25 -7.83 -2.44 6.74
C ASP A 25 -6.40 -1.91 6.88
N PHE A 26 -5.61 -2.03 5.82
CA PHE A 26 -4.21 -1.63 5.84
C PHE A 26 -4.06 -0.13 6.13
N ILE A 27 -4.82 0.71 5.45
CA ILE A 27 -4.72 2.16 5.64
C ILE A 27 -5.23 2.57 7.02
N ASP A 28 -6.25 1.90 7.54
CA ASP A 28 -6.68 2.16 8.92
C ASP A 28 -5.55 1.89 9.91
N ARG A 29 -4.78 0.81 9.72
CA ARG A 29 -3.63 0.52 10.57
C ARG A 29 -2.55 1.60 10.44
N VAL A 30 -2.23 1.98 9.21
CA VAL A 30 -1.22 3.00 8.92
C VAL A 30 -1.58 4.32 9.58
N MET A 31 -2.82 4.76 9.42
CA MET A 31 -3.26 6.06 9.94
C MET A 31 -3.30 6.10 11.47
N LYS A 32 -3.39 4.96 12.12
CA LYS A 32 -3.43 4.87 13.59
C LYS A 32 -2.10 4.44 14.19
N ASN A 33 -1.10 4.14 13.39
CA ASN A 33 0.17 3.61 13.87
C ASN A 33 0.94 4.68 14.63
N PRO A 34 1.17 4.50 15.96
CA PRO A 34 1.84 5.52 16.75
C PRO A 34 3.29 5.76 16.37
N ILE A 35 3.97 4.75 15.80
CA ILE A 35 5.35 4.91 15.34
C ILE A 35 5.38 5.86 14.13
N LEU A 36 4.44 5.69 13.21
CA LEU A 36 4.34 6.56 12.04
C LEU A 36 3.91 7.97 12.44
N ASN A 37 2.93 8.08 13.32
CA ASN A 37 2.39 9.37 13.74
C ASN A 37 3.32 10.13 14.70
N ALA A 38 4.36 9.47 15.21
CA ALA A 38 5.40 10.17 15.97
C ALA A 38 6.24 11.09 15.09
N ASN A 39 6.24 10.85 13.77
CA ASN A 39 6.84 11.76 12.80
C ASN A 39 5.84 12.91 12.55
N PRO A 40 6.19 14.18 12.95
CA PRO A 40 5.22 15.28 12.86
C PRO A 40 4.70 15.54 11.45
N ALA A 41 5.53 15.32 10.43
CA ALA A 41 5.09 15.51 9.04
C ALA A 41 4.08 14.46 8.62
N VAL A 42 4.26 13.21 9.09
CA VAL A 42 3.32 12.13 8.83
C VAL A 42 2.00 12.39 9.56
N ASP A 43 2.08 12.80 10.83
CA ASP A 43 0.90 13.11 11.62
C ASP A 43 0.09 14.22 10.97
N GLU A 44 0.76 15.29 10.51
CA GLU A 44 0.09 16.38 9.80
C GLU A 44 -0.59 15.86 8.52
N ALA A 45 0.11 15.04 7.75
CA ALA A 45 -0.44 14.49 6.51
C ALA A 45 -1.70 13.64 6.80
N HIS A 46 -1.66 12.84 7.86
CA HIS A 46 -2.79 12.00 8.26
C HIS A 46 -4.00 12.84 8.71
N HIS A 47 -3.78 14.06 9.20
CA HIS A 47 -4.87 14.96 9.57
C HIS A 47 -5.38 15.75 8.38
N ARG A 48 -4.54 15.97 7.36
CA ARG A 48 -4.89 16.77 6.19
C ARG A 48 -5.68 15.98 5.15
N VAL A 49 -5.33 14.71 4.94
CA VAL A 49 -6.00 13.89 3.93
C VAL A 49 -7.21 13.18 4.57
N SER A 50 -8.26 12.98 3.75
CA SER A 50 -9.37 12.16 4.23
C SER A 50 -8.98 10.68 4.14
N ALA A 51 -9.44 9.88 5.12
CA ALA A 51 -9.17 8.44 5.09
C ALA A 51 -9.76 7.82 3.82
N ALA A 52 -10.96 8.22 3.43
CA ALA A 52 -11.62 7.70 2.23
C ALA A 52 -10.82 8.01 0.96
N GLY A 53 -10.33 9.24 0.84
CA GLY A 53 -9.54 9.65 -0.31
C GLY A 53 -8.20 8.91 -0.37
N PHE A 54 -7.55 8.74 0.77
CA PHE A 54 -6.31 7.99 0.87
C PHE A 54 -6.52 6.53 0.44
N LYS A 55 -7.57 5.89 0.97
CA LYS A 55 -7.91 4.51 0.61
C LYS A 55 -8.20 4.38 -0.87
N TYR A 56 -8.89 5.35 -1.44
CA TYR A 56 -9.20 5.35 -2.86
C TYR A 56 -7.94 5.35 -3.72
N TYR A 57 -7.01 6.26 -3.45
CA TYR A 57 -5.79 6.35 -4.24
C TYR A 57 -4.89 5.13 -4.08
N VAL A 58 -4.79 4.58 -2.87
CA VAL A 58 -4.00 3.37 -2.65
C VAL A 58 -4.63 2.17 -3.35
N THR A 59 -5.96 2.05 -3.29
CA THR A 59 -6.68 0.99 -4.01
C THR A 59 -6.42 1.09 -5.51
N GLU A 60 -6.53 2.28 -6.07
CA GLU A 60 -6.29 2.53 -7.49
C GLU A 60 -4.86 2.14 -7.87
N MET A 61 -3.89 2.54 -7.05
CA MET A 61 -2.49 2.24 -7.30
C MET A 61 -2.20 0.74 -7.24
N VAL A 62 -2.73 0.04 -6.23
CA VAL A 62 -2.51 -1.40 -6.10
C VAL A 62 -3.15 -2.14 -7.28
N CYS A 63 -4.36 -1.75 -7.68
CA CYS A 63 -5.01 -2.35 -8.84
C CYS A 63 -4.16 -2.16 -10.09
N TRP A 64 -3.66 -0.94 -10.31
CA TRP A 64 -2.83 -0.63 -11.47
C TRP A 64 -1.51 -1.41 -11.45
N ALA A 65 -0.83 -1.42 -10.31
CA ALA A 65 0.48 -2.06 -10.17
C ALA A 65 0.39 -3.58 -10.28
N THR A 66 -0.76 -4.17 -10.00
CA THR A 66 -0.96 -5.63 -10.05
C THR A 66 -1.56 -6.11 -11.35
N GLY A 67 -1.76 -5.22 -12.33
CA GLY A 67 -2.20 -5.57 -13.66
C GLY A 67 -3.69 -5.44 -13.90
N GLY A 68 -4.41 -4.72 -13.05
CA GLY A 68 -5.81 -4.42 -13.23
C GLY A 68 -6.05 -3.34 -14.28
N PRO A 69 -7.32 -3.08 -14.63
CA PRO A 69 -7.67 -2.10 -15.67
C PRO A 69 -7.59 -0.66 -15.19
N GLN A 70 -7.40 -0.44 -13.88
CA GLN A 70 -7.35 0.90 -13.32
C GLN A 70 -6.02 1.59 -13.64
N HIS A 71 -6.04 2.94 -13.66
CA HIS A 71 -4.85 3.76 -13.78
C HIS A 71 -4.75 4.65 -12.54
N TYR A 72 -3.55 4.71 -11.97
CA TYR A 72 -3.33 5.55 -10.80
C TYR A 72 -3.37 7.02 -11.22
N SER A 73 -4.23 7.78 -10.57
CA SER A 73 -4.43 9.20 -10.88
C SER A 73 -3.86 10.14 -9.81
N GLY A 74 -3.22 9.59 -8.78
CA GLY A 74 -2.66 10.38 -7.70
C GLY A 74 -1.26 10.90 -8.02
N ARG A 75 -0.61 11.45 -6.98
CA ARG A 75 0.74 11.99 -7.09
C ARG A 75 1.77 10.88 -7.06
N GLY A 76 2.94 11.12 -7.66
CA GLY A 76 4.04 10.15 -7.63
C GLY A 76 4.53 9.88 -6.21
N MET A 77 5.15 8.71 -6.02
CA MET A 77 5.60 8.28 -4.69
C MET A 77 6.62 9.25 -4.10
N ARG A 78 7.60 9.67 -4.87
CA ARG A 78 8.61 10.61 -4.37
C ARG A 78 7.98 11.96 -4.05
N GLU A 79 7.14 12.46 -4.94
CA GLU A 79 6.49 13.76 -4.77
C GLU A 79 5.63 13.80 -3.52
N SER A 80 4.90 12.71 -3.24
CA SER A 80 3.97 12.67 -2.12
C SER A 80 4.66 12.35 -0.79
N HIS A 81 5.89 11.82 -0.80
CA HIS A 81 6.55 11.32 0.42
C HIS A 81 7.86 12.03 0.76
N ASP A 82 8.54 12.62 -0.21
CA ASP A 82 9.89 13.17 0.00
C ASP A 82 9.96 14.14 1.19
N HIS A 83 8.98 15.00 1.31
CA HIS A 83 8.93 16.00 2.38
C HIS A 83 8.64 15.42 3.75
N LEU A 84 8.22 14.15 3.82
CA LEU A 84 7.90 13.49 5.10
C LEU A 84 9.15 13.00 5.82
N LYS A 85 10.26 12.84 5.10
CA LYS A 85 11.53 12.37 5.65
C LYS A 85 11.37 11.05 6.42
N ILE A 86 10.77 10.08 5.75
CA ILE A 86 10.50 8.77 6.34
C ILE A 86 11.81 8.04 6.63
N THR A 87 11.94 7.48 7.82
CA THR A 87 13.12 6.72 8.25
C THR A 87 12.96 5.24 7.97
N GLU A 88 14.08 4.49 8.09
CA GLU A 88 14.05 3.03 7.98
C GLU A 88 13.14 2.40 9.05
N GLY A 89 13.17 2.94 10.28
CA GLY A 89 12.31 2.43 11.35
C GLY A 89 10.83 2.64 11.07
N GLU A 90 10.50 3.77 10.47
CA GLU A 90 9.11 4.05 10.07
C GLU A 90 8.70 3.15 8.92
N TRP A 91 9.59 2.90 7.97
CA TRP A 91 9.32 1.95 6.90
C TRP A 91 9.07 0.54 7.45
N ALA A 92 9.87 0.12 8.43
CA ALA A 92 9.66 -1.18 9.08
C ALA A 92 8.29 -1.28 9.75
N ALA A 93 7.85 -0.19 10.40
CA ALA A 93 6.52 -0.15 11.02
C ALA A 93 5.40 -0.25 9.98
N PHE A 94 5.57 0.41 8.85
CA PHE A 94 4.64 0.34 7.72
C PHE A 94 4.57 -1.09 7.18
N CYS A 95 5.72 -1.75 7.02
CA CYS A 95 5.75 -3.13 6.52
C CYS A 95 5.11 -4.11 7.52
N GLU A 96 5.21 -3.83 8.81
CA GLU A 96 4.54 -4.65 9.83
C GLU A 96 3.02 -4.55 9.71
N ASP A 97 2.50 -3.35 9.47
CA ASP A 97 1.08 -3.16 9.21
C ASP A 97 0.63 -3.93 7.97
N PHE A 98 1.47 -3.93 6.92
CA PHE A 98 1.21 -4.71 5.71
C PHE A 98 1.11 -6.19 6.03
N ASP A 99 2.07 -6.73 6.79
CA ASP A 99 2.08 -8.14 7.16
C ASP A 99 0.85 -8.52 7.98
N ASP A 100 0.46 -7.67 8.92
CA ASP A 100 -0.72 -7.91 9.76
C ASP A 100 -1.99 -7.96 8.92
N THR A 101 -2.11 -7.07 7.93
CA THR A 101 -3.26 -7.07 7.02
C THR A 101 -3.27 -8.34 6.18
N MET A 102 -2.11 -8.74 5.63
CA MET A 102 -2.04 -9.96 4.82
C MET A 102 -2.46 -11.18 5.62
N ALA A 103 -2.04 -11.25 6.89
CA ALA A 103 -2.42 -12.35 7.76
C ALA A 103 -3.92 -12.36 8.05
N LYS A 104 -4.50 -11.19 8.28
CA LYS A 104 -5.94 -11.07 8.58
C LYS A 104 -6.79 -11.58 7.42
N PHE A 105 -6.40 -11.29 6.18
CA PHE A 105 -7.16 -11.68 5.01
C PHE A 105 -6.72 -13.02 4.42
N ASN A 106 -5.81 -13.72 5.10
CA ASN A 106 -5.33 -15.04 4.67
C ASN A 106 -4.80 -15.02 3.23
N VAL A 107 -4.07 -13.96 2.86
CA VAL A 107 -3.50 -13.85 1.52
C VAL A 107 -2.45 -14.96 1.35
N PRO A 108 -2.55 -15.79 0.30
CA PRO A 108 -1.58 -16.87 0.09
C PRO A 108 -0.16 -16.34 -0.03
N GLU A 109 0.80 -17.14 0.40
CA GLU A 109 2.20 -16.70 0.46
C GLU A 109 2.74 -16.23 -0.88
N ALA A 110 2.39 -16.90 -1.97
CA ALA A 110 2.87 -16.52 -3.30
C ALA A 110 2.40 -15.10 -3.68
N GLU A 111 1.11 -14.83 -3.50
CA GLU A 111 0.54 -13.50 -3.81
C GLU A 111 1.06 -12.45 -2.84
N ARG A 112 1.23 -12.80 -1.59
CA ARG A 112 1.78 -11.91 -0.56
C ARG A 112 3.20 -11.48 -0.92
N LYS A 113 4.04 -12.40 -1.37
CA LYS A 113 5.42 -12.10 -1.79
C LYS A 113 5.45 -11.21 -3.01
N GLU A 114 4.61 -11.48 -4.00
CA GLU A 114 4.54 -10.65 -5.21
C GLU A 114 4.08 -9.23 -4.88
N LEU A 115 3.08 -9.11 -4.02
CA LEU A 115 2.56 -7.79 -3.62
C LEU A 115 3.61 -7.04 -2.80
N PHE A 116 4.29 -7.72 -1.90
CA PHE A 116 5.34 -7.08 -1.11
C PHE A 116 6.50 -6.60 -1.99
N ALA A 117 6.85 -7.35 -3.03
CA ALA A 117 7.89 -6.91 -3.96
C ALA A 117 7.52 -5.58 -4.62
N ILE A 118 6.25 -5.39 -4.95
CA ILE A 118 5.75 -4.13 -5.49
C ILE A 118 5.88 -3.02 -4.45
N VAL A 119 5.48 -3.26 -3.21
CA VAL A 119 5.61 -2.30 -2.12
C VAL A 119 7.08 -1.94 -1.91
N GLU A 120 7.94 -2.93 -1.85
CA GLU A 120 9.37 -2.73 -1.64
C GLU A 120 10.01 -1.89 -2.76
N SER A 121 9.49 -2.00 -3.97
CA SER A 121 10.01 -1.23 -5.10
C SER A 121 9.81 0.29 -4.93
N THR A 122 8.93 0.71 -4.04
CA THR A 122 8.67 2.13 -3.77
C THR A 122 9.55 2.69 -2.65
N LYS A 123 10.28 1.84 -1.95
CA LYS A 123 11.03 2.24 -0.75
C LYS A 123 12.01 3.38 -1.03
N GLY A 124 12.71 3.31 -2.16
CA GLY A 124 13.71 4.32 -2.51
C GLY A 124 13.12 5.72 -2.70
N ASP A 125 11.85 5.80 -3.06
CA ASP A 125 11.15 7.08 -3.23
C ASP A 125 10.53 7.57 -1.91
N ILE A 126 10.35 6.68 -0.95
CA ILE A 126 9.63 6.97 0.30
C ILE A 126 10.60 7.22 1.44
N VAL A 127 11.60 6.35 1.62
CA VAL A 127 12.59 6.49 2.71
C VAL A 127 13.67 7.47 2.25
N THR A 128 13.65 8.67 2.82
CA THR A 128 14.55 9.76 2.43
C THR A 128 15.33 10.34 3.61
N ALA A 129 15.08 9.85 4.81
CA ALA A 129 15.80 10.29 6.01
C ALA A 129 16.96 9.36 6.35
#